data_d495153988eea865ff197eec4159912b
#
_entry.id   d495153988eea865ff197eec4159912b
#
_cell.length_a   1.000
_cell.length_b   1.000
_cell.length_c   1.000
_cell.angle_alpha   90.00
_cell.angle_beta   90.00
_cell.angle_gamma   90.00
#
_symmetry.space_group_name_H-M   'P 1'
#
loop_
_entity.id
_entity.type
_entity.pdbx_description
1 polymer ?
#
loop_
_entity_poly.entity_id
_entity_poly.type
_entity_poly.pdbx_seq_one_letter_code
_entity_poly.pdbx_strand_id
1 'polypeptide(L)'
;LKKAMQMGVDLDSEDVKNSVFDSTVFRVRYLDETEDKLHGTCIINLANVRDSQDWGQIRGKKIATVFQDPMTSLNPIITIGKQITSIIIKHQKCSEIEARARALTLMKKVGIPNAENRFDDYPFQYSGGMRQRIVIAIALSCQPKILICDEPTTALDVTIQAQILELINKLKEE
;
A
#
# COMPACT_ATOMS: atom_id res chain seq x y z
N LEU A 1 -22.86 -17.19 -1.09
CA LEU A 1 -22.33 -18.30 -1.90
C LEU A 1 -23.07 -19.60 -1.58
N LYS A 2 -23.03 -20.14 -0.35
CA LYS A 2 -23.74 -21.39 0.02
C LYS A 2 -25.21 -21.42 -0.39
N LYS A 3 -25.93 -20.29 -0.26
CA LYS A 3 -27.35 -20.17 -0.63
C LYS A 3 -27.56 -20.21 -2.15
N ALA A 4 -26.67 -19.62 -2.93
CA ALA A 4 -26.71 -19.65 -4.39
C ALA A 4 -26.37 -21.05 -4.95
N MET A 5 -25.39 -21.75 -4.33
CA MET A 5 -25.05 -23.13 -4.69
C MET A 5 -26.22 -24.09 -4.40
N GLN A 6 -26.96 -23.87 -3.28
CA GLN A 6 -28.16 -24.65 -2.94
C GLN A 6 -29.35 -24.42 -3.88
N MET A 7 -29.38 -23.29 -4.60
CA MET A 7 -30.43 -22.95 -5.53
C MET A 7 -30.16 -23.40 -6.98
N GLY A 8 -29.06 -24.13 -7.22
CA GLY A 8 -28.72 -24.65 -8.55
C GLY A 8 -28.36 -23.56 -9.57
N VAL A 9 -27.98 -22.37 -9.12
CA VAL A 9 -27.57 -21.28 -10.00
C VAL A 9 -26.19 -21.61 -10.55
N ASP A 10 -26.06 -21.71 -11.87
CA ASP A 10 -24.78 -21.86 -12.55
C ASP A 10 -23.97 -20.57 -12.38
N LEU A 11 -23.07 -20.59 -11.35
CA LEU A 11 -22.19 -19.47 -11.04
C LEU A 11 -21.11 -19.23 -12.11
N ASP A 12 -20.99 -20.12 -13.08
CA ASP A 12 -20.02 -20.03 -14.16
C ASP A 12 -20.59 -19.42 -15.46
N SER A 13 -21.90 -19.22 -15.55
CA SER A 13 -22.48 -18.48 -16.68
C SER A 13 -22.04 -17.01 -16.65
N GLU A 14 -21.74 -16.44 -17.82
CA GLU A 14 -21.25 -15.04 -17.94
C GLU A 14 -22.28 -14.02 -17.45
N ASP A 15 -23.56 -14.27 -17.65
CA ASP A 15 -24.66 -13.37 -17.25
C ASP A 15 -24.80 -13.32 -15.72
N VAL A 16 -24.67 -14.47 -15.04
CA VAL A 16 -24.66 -14.52 -13.56
C VAL A 16 -23.37 -13.91 -13.01
N LYS A 17 -22.23 -14.10 -13.69
CA LYS A 17 -20.96 -13.48 -13.34
C LYS A 17 -21.05 -11.96 -13.33
N ASN A 18 -21.62 -11.38 -14.37
CA ASN A 18 -21.74 -9.93 -14.49
C ASN A 18 -22.77 -9.36 -13.49
N SER A 19 -23.95 -9.96 -13.38
CA SER A 19 -25.01 -9.54 -12.46
C SER A 19 -24.58 -9.62 -10.98
N VAL A 20 -23.87 -10.68 -10.60
CA VAL A 20 -23.36 -10.82 -9.23
C VAL A 20 -22.19 -9.87 -8.96
N PHE A 21 -21.34 -9.61 -9.96
CA PHE A 21 -20.21 -8.69 -9.83
C PHE A 21 -20.67 -7.24 -9.67
N ASP A 22 -21.73 -6.85 -10.35
CA ASP A 22 -22.31 -5.50 -10.26
C ASP A 22 -22.95 -5.22 -8.90
N SER A 23 -23.37 -6.27 -8.18
CA SER A 23 -24.06 -6.15 -6.89
C SER A 23 -23.19 -6.50 -5.67
N THR A 24 -21.99 -7.07 -5.87
CA THR A 24 -21.12 -7.55 -4.78
C THR A 24 -19.81 -6.78 -4.69
N VAL A 25 -19.27 -6.69 -3.47
CA VAL A 25 -17.97 -6.06 -3.20
C VAL A 25 -16.81 -6.93 -3.68
N PHE A 26 -16.93 -8.25 -3.60
CA PHE A 26 -15.86 -9.14 -4.02
C PHE A 26 -16.40 -10.45 -4.61
N ARG A 27 -15.57 -11.04 -5.46
CA ARG A 27 -15.77 -12.35 -6.08
C ARG A 27 -14.52 -13.20 -5.86
N VAL A 28 -14.71 -14.44 -5.42
CA VAL A 28 -13.63 -15.41 -5.29
C VAL A 28 -13.79 -16.47 -6.37
N ARG A 29 -12.74 -16.66 -7.16
CA ARG A 29 -12.61 -17.79 -8.07
C ARG A 29 -11.65 -18.78 -7.44
N TYR A 30 -12.14 -19.95 -7.06
CA TYR A 30 -11.31 -21.05 -6.56
C TYR A 30 -10.56 -21.69 -7.72
N LEU A 31 -9.26 -21.91 -7.54
CA LEU A 31 -8.37 -22.52 -8.53
C LEU A 31 -8.02 -23.95 -8.12
N ASP A 32 -7.84 -24.19 -6.83
CA ASP A 32 -7.47 -25.49 -6.28
C ASP A 32 -7.88 -25.60 -4.82
N GLU A 33 -8.21 -26.83 -4.35
CA GLU A 33 -8.61 -27.14 -2.99
C GLU A 33 -7.71 -28.23 -2.43
N THR A 34 -6.98 -27.93 -1.37
CA THR A 34 -6.25 -28.91 -0.58
C THR A 34 -6.89 -29.03 0.80
N GLU A 35 -6.62 -30.13 1.55
CA GLU A 35 -7.27 -30.40 2.84
C GLU A 35 -7.24 -29.22 3.83
N ASP A 36 -6.19 -28.39 3.79
CA ASP A 36 -6.00 -27.28 4.73
C ASP A 36 -6.00 -25.87 4.08
N LYS A 37 -6.01 -25.75 2.75
CA LYS A 37 -5.88 -24.46 2.05
C LYS A 37 -6.73 -24.38 0.80
N LEU A 38 -7.47 -23.28 0.69
CA LEU A 38 -8.17 -22.89 -0.53
C LEU A 38 -7.30 -21.88 -1.30
N HIS A 39 -6.89 -22.24 -2.50
CA HIS A 39 -6.20 -21.34 -3.42
C HIS A 39 -7.21 -20.73 -4.38
N GLY A 40 -7.16 -19.41 -4.56
CA GLY A 40 -8.09 -18.73 -5.44
C GLY A 40 -7.70 -17.29 -5.75
N THR A 41 -8.36 -16.74 -6.76
CA THR A 41 -8.25 -15.32 -7.12
C THR A 41 -9.43 -14.56 -6.52
N CYS A 42 -9.13 -13.48 -5.80
CA CYS A 42 -10.15 -12.55 -5.31
C CYS A 42 -10.18 -11.32 -6.21
N ILE A 43 -11.33 -11.06 -6.82
CA ILE A 43 -11.60 -9.85 -7.61
C ILE A 43 -12.45 -8.93 -6.75
N ILE A 44 -12.02 -7.68 -6.60
CA ILE A 44 -12.74 -6.69 -5.78
C ILE A 44 -13.32 -5.63 -6.71
N ASN A 45 -14.63 -5.41 -6.62
CA ASN A 45 -15.29 -4.29 -7.29
C ASN A 45 -15.18 -3.04 -6.39
N LEU A 46 -14.23 -2.17 -6.70
CA LEU A 46 -13.95 -0.98 -5.90
C LEU A 46 -15.13 0.02 -5.86
N ALA A 47 -15.98 0.03 -6.89
CA ALA A 47 -17.15 0.91 -6.94
C ALA A 47 -18.20 0.55 -5.87
N ASN A 48 -18.22 -0.70 -5.43
CA ASN A 48 -19.16 -1.19 -4.42
C ASN A 48 -18.61 -1.19 -2.99
N VAL A 49 -17.33 -0.85 -2.81
CA VAL A 49 -16.71 -0.74 -1.47
C VAL A 49 -17.20 0.54 -0.81
N ARG A 50 -18.13 0.43 0.14
CA ARG A 50 -18.71 1.57 0.87
C ARG A 50 -18.27 1.65 2.32
N ASP A 51 -17.94 0.53 2.94
CA ASP A 51 -17.52 0.47 4.33
C ASP A 51 -16.06 0.90 4.52
N SER A 52 -15.80 1.67 5.57
CA SER A 52 -14.45 2.08 5.98
C SER A 52 -13.56 0.91 6.38
N GLN A 53 -14.13 -0.18 6.91
CA GLN A 53 -13.37 -1.39 7.25
C GLN A 53 -12.90 -2.12 6.00
N ASP A 54 -13.74 -2.24 4.98
CA ASP A 54 -13.39 -2.84 3.69
C ASP A 54 -12.29 -2.03 2.99
N TRP A 55 -12.41 -0.70 3.00
CA TRP A 55 -11.35 0.18 2.52
C TRP A 55 -10.04 0.03 3.31
N GLY A 56 -10.11 -0.23 4.61
CA GLY A 56 -8.94 -0.50 5.45
C GLY A 56 -8.15 -1.75 5.04
N GLN A 57 -8.80 -2.72 4.38
CA GLN A 57 -8.14 -3.92 3.81
C GLN A 57 -7.48 -3.67 2.44
N ILE A 58 -7.87 -2.60 1.77
CA ILE A 58 -7.40 -2.24 0.42
C ILE A 58 -6.32 -1.17 0.49
N ARG A 59 -6.63 -0.05 1.17
CA ARG A 59 -5.72 1.10 1.30
C ARG A 59 -4.49 0.74 2.13
N GLY A 60 -3.33 1.09 1.61
CA GLY A 60 -2.03 0.80 2.22
C GLY A 60 -1.59 -0.66 2.11
N LYS A 61 -2.50 -1.61 1.92
CA LYS A 61 -2.19 -3.05 1.84
C LYS A 61 -2.18 -3.57 0.40
N LYS A 62 -3.09 -3.10 -0.45
CA LYS A 62 -3.20 -3.51 -1.86
C LYS A 62 -2.90 -2.37 -2.81
N ILE A 63 -3.37 -1.18 -2.47
CA ILE A 63 -3.20 0.05 -3.22
C ILE A 63 -2.63 1.09 -2.27
N ALA A 64 -1.52 1.72 -2.66
CA ALA A 64 -0.96 2.86 -1.96
C ALA A 64 -0.93 4.08 -2.89
N THR A 65 -0.98 5.27 -2.31
CA THR A 65 -0.96 6.54 -3.04
C THR A 65 0.16 7.42 -2.51
N VAL A 66 0.91 8.01 -3.42
CA VAL A 66 1.87 9.08 -3.17
C VAL A 66 1.26 10.36 -3.72
N PHE A 67 0.95 11.31 -2.84
CA PHE A 67 0.38 12.60 -3.22
C PHE A 67 1.45 13.62 -3.58
N GLN A 68 1.04 14.68 -4.26
CA GLN A 68 1.87 15.74 -4.79
C GLN A 68 2.72 16.44 -3.72
N ASP A 69 2.14 16.74 -2.56
CA ASP A 69 2.81 17.49 -1.50
C ASP A 69 3.22 16.62 -0.31
N PRO A 70 4.54 16.38 -0.11
CA PRO A 70 5.03 15.62 1.03
C PRO A 70 4.83 16.35 2.37
N MET A 71 4.61 17.67 2.36
CA MET A 71 4.43 18.45 3.58
C MET A 71 3.08 18.15 4.24
N THR A 72 2.04 17.97 3.43
CA THR A 72 0.70 17.62 3.92
C THR A 72 0.55 16.13 4.23
N SER A 73 1.43 15.30 3.67
CA SER A 73 1.40 13.84 3.85
C SER A 73 2.07 13.37 5.14
N LEU A 74 3.00 14.15 5.70
CA LEU A 74 3.73 13.81 6.93
C LEU A 74 3.20 14.60 8.12
N ASN A 75 2.99 13.94 9.24
CA ASN A 75 2.61 14.61 10.48
C ASN A 75 3.84 15.32 11.10
N PRO A 76 3.85 16.66 11.24
CA PRO A 76 5.04 17.41 11.65
C PRO A 76 5.47 17.16 13.11
N ILE A 77 4.57 16.69 13.97
CA ILE A 77 4.82 16.47 15.41
C ILE A 77 5.13 15.01 15.75
N ILE A 78 5.21 14.12 14.75
CA ILE A 78 5.56 12.71 14.93
C ILE A 78 6.87 12.43 14.18
N THR A 79 7.80 11.70 14.83
CA THR A 79 9.07 11.33 14.19
C THR A 79 8.86 10.44 12.98
N ILE A 80 9.78 10.51 12.02
CA ILE A 80 9.69 9.76 10.76
C ILE A 80 9.62 8.26 11.00
N GLY A 81 10.48 7.73 11.85
CA GLY A 81 10.47 6.30 12.18
C GLY A 81 9.14 5.83 12.76
N LYS A 82 8.54 6.63 13.64
CA LYS A 82 7.24 6.30 14.23
C LYS A 82 6.11 6.34 13.22
N GLN A 83 6.16 7.24 12.24
CA GLN A 83 5.16 7.29 11.16
C GLN A 83 5.24 6.03 10.28
N ILE A 84 6.44 5.57 9.92
CA ILE A 84 6.63 4.36 9.12
C ILE A 84 6.23 3.11 9.93
N THR A 85 6.71 2.97 11.16
CA THR A 85 6.44 1.77 11.99
C THR A 85 4.97 1.62 12.32
N SER A 86 4.24 2.71 12.59
CA SER A 86 2.80 2.65 12.88
C SER A 86 1.99 2.05 11.73
N ILE A 87 2.36 2.36 10.48
CA ILE A 87 1.72 1.78 9.28
C ILE A 87 2.06 0.29 9.14
N ILE A 88 3.33 -0.07 9.36
CA ILE A 88 3.77 -1.46 9.30
C ILE A 88 3.02 -2.31 10.34
N ILE A 89 2.98 -1.88 11.60
CA ILE A 89 2.29 -2.58 12.68
C ILE A 89 0.80 -2.73 12.38
N LYS A 90 0.15 -1.66 11.93
CA LYS A 90 -1.27 -1.64 11.61
C LYS A 90 -1.66 -2.69 10.56
N HIS A 91 -0.84 -2.86 9.52
CA HIS A 91 -1.18 -3.69 8.37
C HIS A 91 -0.53 -5.09 8.38
N GLN A 92 0.61 -5.27 9.05
CA GLN A 92 1.40 -6.51 9.00
C GLN A 92 1.38 -7.30 10.32
N LYS A 93 0.74 -6.77 11.39
CA LYS A 93 0.61 -7.44 12.69
C LYS A 93 1.97 -7.98 13.22
N CYS A 94 3.03 -7.19 13.15
CA CYS A 94 4.36 -7.53 13.64
C CYS A 94 4.71 -6.77 14.92
N SER A 95 5.77 -7.20 15.60
CA SER A 95 6.29 -6.52 16.80
C SER A 95 6.92 -5.16 16.46
N GLU A 96 7.08 -4.29 17.46
CA GLU A 96 7.74 -2.98 17.29
C GLU A 96 9.20 -3.14 16.82
N ILE A 97 9.89 -4.15 17.32
CA ILE A 97 11.29 -4.45 16.94
C ILE A 97 11.37 -4.80 15.45
N GLU A 98 10.50 -5.67 14.98
CA GLU A 98 10.42 -6.03 13.55
C GLU A 98 10.01 -4.86 12.68
N ALA A 99 9.02 -4.06 13.14
CA ALA A 99 8.57 -2.88 12.43
C ALA A 99 9.71 -1.84 12.30
N ARG A 100 10.51 -1.62 13.36
CA ARG A 100 11.69 -0.75 13.33
C ARG A 100 12.73 -1.25 12.33
N ALA A 101 13.05 -2.54 12.34
CA ALA A 101 14.02 -3.11 11.40
C ALA A 101 13.57 -2.95 9.93
N ARG A 102 12.29 -3.23 9.65
CA ARG A 102 11.69 -3.03 8.32
C ARG A 102 11.68 -1.56 7.90
N ALA A 103 11.33 -0.66 8.80
CA ALA A 103 11.33 0.79 8.54
C ALA A 103 12.74 1.30 8.20
N LEU A 104 13.77 0.88 8.94
CA LEU A 104 15.16 1.23 8.64
C LEU A 104 15.61 0.69 7.27
N THR A 105 15.23 -0.54 6.94
CA THR A 105 15.50 -1.11 5.61
C THR A 105 14.84 -0.30 4.50
N LEU A 106 13.59 0.13 4.68
CA LEU A 106 12.88 0.99 3.73
C LEU A 106 13.53 2.36 3.59
N MET A 107 13.91 3.00 4.69
CA MET A 107 14.60 4.29 4.67
C MET A 107 15.92 4.21 3.88
N LYS A 108 16.69 3.16 4.07
CA LYS A 108 17.91 2.90 3.29
C LYS A 108 17.59 2.66 1.81
N LYS A 109 16.57 1.85 1.53
CA LYS A 109 16.13 1.52 0.17
C LYS A 109 15.71 2.75 -0.64
N VAL A 110 15.03 3.71 0.00
CA VAL A 110 14.68 4.98 -0.64
C VAL A 110 15.82 6.01 -0.64
N GLY A 111 17.01 5.64 -0.15
CA GLY A 111 18.20 6.48 -0.19
C GLY A 111 18.25 7.58 0.86
N ILE A 112 17.74 7.33 2.06
CA ILE A 112 17.92 8.25 3.19
C ILE A 112 19.33 7.99 3.79
N PRO A 113 20.23 8.98 3.78
CA PRO A 113 21.55 8.84 4.35
C PRO A 113 21.49 8.75 5.88
N ASN A 114 22.30 7.89 6.50
CA ASN A 114 22.37 7.69 7.95
C ASN A 114 20.99 7.41 8.57
N ALA A 115 20.25 6.48 7.97
CA ALA A 115 18.84 6.18 8.33
C ALA A 115 18.66 5.89 9.82
N GLU A 116 19.63 5.22 10.47
CA GLU A 116 19.60 4.91 11.89
C GLU A 116 19.56 6.17 12.77
N ASN A 117 20.41 7.14 12.47
CA ASN A 117 20.49 8.39 13.24
C ASN A 117 19.30 9.30 12.99
N ARG A 118 18.73 9.20 11.77
CA ARG A 118 17.60 10.02 11.34
C ARG A 118 16.24 9.43 11.65
N PHE A 119 16.20 8.21 12.12
CA PHE A 119 14.95 7.49 12.40
C PHE A 119 14.03 8.27 13.37
N ASP A 120 14.64 8.89 14.37
CA ASP A 120 13.91 9.64 15.41
C ASP A 120 13.82 11.14 15.11
N ASP A 121 14.28 11.59 13.92
CA ASP A 121 14.11 12.96 13.44
C ASP A 121 12.66 13.26 13.05
N TYR A 122 12.29 14.55 13.14
CA TYR A 122 10.99 15.06 12.70
C TYR A 122 11.03 15.49 11.22
N PRO A 123 9.85 15.57 10.55
CA PRO A 123 9.79 15.95 9.14
C PRO A 123 10.51 17.25 8.78
N PHE A 124 10.50 18.26 9.65
CA PHE A 124 11.16 19.55 9.39
C PHE A 124 12.70 19.45 9.31
N GLN A 125 13.30 18.41 9.86
CA GLN A 125 14.74 18.14 9.81
C GLN A 125 15.19 17.52 8.48
N TYR A 126 14.24 17.16 7.61
CA TYR A 126 14.47 16.56 6.30
C TYR A 126 14.33 17.60 5.19
N SER A 127 15.15 17.52 4.13
CA SER A 127 14.95 18.30 2.91
C SER A 127 13.67 17.88 2.17
N GLY A 128 13.19 18.69 1.24
CA GLY A 128 12.01 18.39 0.43
C GLY A 128 12.11 17.02 -0.27
N GLY A 129 13.23 16.77 -0.96
CA GLY A 129 13.47 15.49 -1.63
C GLY A 129 13.56 14.30 -0.66
N MET A 130 14.12 14.50 0.54
CA MET A 130 14.15 13.45 1.57
C MET A 130 12.76 13.17 2.11
N ARG A 131 11.92 14.18 2.32
CA ARG A 131 10.52 14.00 2.74
C ARG A 131 9.73 13.23 1.70
N GLN A 132 9.92 13.54 0.41
CA GLN A 132 9.28 12.79 -0.67
C GLN A 132 9.71 11.32 -0.67
N ARG A 133 10.99 11.03 -0.47
CA ARG A 133 11.49 9.65 -0.33
C ARG A 133 10.85 8.92 0.86
N ILE A 134 10.62 9.61 1.98
CA ILE A 134 9.93 9.05 3.14
C ILE A 134 8.45 8.77 2.83
N VAL A 135 7.74 9.66 2.14
CA VAL A 135 6.34 9.41 1.70
C VAL A 135 6.28 8.15 0.82
N ILE A 136 7.23 7.99 -0.10
CA ILE A 136 7.36 6.78 -0.92
C ILE A 136 7.65 5.55 -0.03
N ALA A 137 8.55 5.64 0.95
CA ALA A 137 8.83 4.55 1.88
C ALA A 137 7.57 4.13 2.67
N ILE A 138 6.78 5.10 3.14
CA ILE A 138 5.50 4.85 3.82
C ILE A 138 4.53 4.14 2.88
N ALA A 139 4.38 4.60 1.64
CA ALA A 139 3.49 3.99 0.66
C ALA A 139 3.89 2.53 0.36
N LEU A 140 5.18 2.24 0.32
CA LEU A 140 5.72 0.90 0.04
C LEU A 140 5.79 0.00 1.28
N SER A 141 5.58 0.53 2.48
CA SER A 141 5.80 -0.21 3.74
C SER A 141 4.99 -1.49 3.88
N CYS A 142 3.85 -1.59 3.19
CA CYS A 142 2.98 -2.77 3.17
C CYS A 142 3.08 -3.58 1.87
N GLN A 143 4.05 -3.31 1.02
CA GLN A 143 4.26 -4.00 -0.26
C GLN A 143 2.97 -4.03 -1.12
N PRO A 144 2.41 -2.87 -1.46
CA PRO A 144 1.18 -2.79 -2.23
C PRO A 144 1.39 -3.37 -3.63
N LYS A 145 0.34 -3.93 -4.22
CA LYS A 145 0.37 -4.40 -5.62
C LYS A 145 0.24 -3.26 -6.63
N ILE A 146 -0.33 -2.13 -6.20
CA ILE A 146 -0.55 -0.94 -7.03
C ILE A 146 -0.07 0.27 -6.25
N LEU A 147 0.81 1.05 -6.86
CA LEU A 147 1.25 2.36 -6.38
C LEU A 147 0.71 3.43 -7.34
N ILE A 148 -0.11 4.33 -6.82
CA ILE A 148 -0.64 5.48 -7.55
C ILE A 148 0.23 6.68 -7.16
N CYS A 149 0.86 7.32 -8.13
CA CYS A 149 1.65 8.53 -7.93
C CYS A 149 0.92 9.72 -8.59
N ASP A 150 0.46 10.65 -7.76
CA ASP A 150 -0.20 11.86 -8.20
C ASP A 150 0.82 13.00 -8.16
N GLU A 151 1.40 13.33 -9.31
CA GLU A 151 2.45 14.35 -9.49
C GLU A 151 3.56 14.31 -8.41
N PRO A 152 4.22 13.16 -8.18
CA PRO A 152 5.07 12.96 -7.00
C PRO A 152 6.35 13.79 -6.99
N THR A 153 6.56 14.65 -7.98
CA THR A 153 7.79 15.43 -8.16
C THR A 153 7.58 16.93 -8.36
N THR A 154 6.34 17.41 -8.51
CA THR A 154 6.03 18.78 -8.94
C THR A 154 6.58 19.86 -8.00
N ALA A 155 6.69 19.60 -6.71
CA ALA A 155 7.22 20.52 -5.70
C ALA A 155 8.75 20.44 -5.51
N LEU A 156 9.48 19.73 -6.40
CA LEU A 156 10.91 19.46 -6.26
C LEU A 156 11.68 20.09 -7.44
N ASP A 157 12.97 20.37 -7.21
CA ASP A 157 13.87 20.79 -8.28
C ASP A 157 14.14 19.65 -9.29
N VAL A 158 14.54 20.04 -10.53
CA VAL A 158 14.67 19.10 -11.66
C VAL A 158 15.61 17.92 -11.36
N THR A 159 16.69 18.17 -10.62
CA THR A 159 17.66 17.12 -10.29
C THR A 159 17.03 16.09 -9.34
N ILE A 160 16.32 16.55 -8.34
CA ILE A 160 15.63 15.67 -7.38
C ILE A 160 14.44 14.97 -8.05
N GLN A 161 13.74 15.62 -8.98
CA GLN A 161 12.68 14.97 -9.76
C GLN A 161 13.20 13.73 -10.49
N ALA A 162 14.32 13.86 -11.22
CA ALA A 162 14.95 12.76 -11.93
C ALA A 162 15.30 11.60 -10.98
N GLN A 163 15.89 11.89 -9.82
CA GLN A 163 16.22 10.90 -8.81
C GLN A 163 15.00 10.18 -8.21
N ILE A 164 13.89 10.90 -8.01
CA ILE A 164 12.65 10.30 -7.50
C ILE A 164 12.01 9.37 -8.54
N LEU A 165 12.00 9.79 -9.82
CA LEU A 165 11.47 8.93 -10.90
C LEU A 165 12.31 7.67 -11.09
N GLU A 166 13.64 7.79 -11.05
CA GLU A 166 14.55 6.64 -11.09
C GLU A 166 14.32 5.69 -9.91
N LEU A 167 14.15 6.23 -8.70
CA LEU A 167 13.81 5.45 -7.51
C LEU A 167 12.50 4.67 -7.70
N ILE A 168 11.43 5.32 -8.18
CA ILE A 168 10.13 4.67 -8.42
C ILE A 168 10.27 3.56 -9.46
N ASN A 169 11.00 3.78 -10.55
CA ASN A 169 11.23 2.78 -11.58
C ASN A 169 12.00 1.57 -11.02
N LYS A 170 13.06 1.79 -10.26
CA LYS A 170 13.82 0.72 -9.60
C LYS A 170 12.96 -0.12 -8.65
N LEU A 171 12.08 0.54 -7.89
CA LEU A 171 11.19 -0.12 -6.94
C LEU A 171 10.05 -0.91 -7.61
N LYS A 172 9.74 -0.61 -8.87
CA LYS A 172 8.76 -1.34 -9.69
C LYS A 172 9.31 -2.67 -10.20
N GLU A 173 10.63 -2.76 -10.43
CA GLU A 173 11.30 -3.95 -10.98
C GLU A 173 11.55 -5.04 -9.92
N GLU A 174 11.47 -4.71 -8.65
CA GLU A 174 11.62 -5.63 -7.50
C GLU A 174 10.27 -6.25 -7.08
#